data_834c6f0d0049cbcdc78bf81c11687e52
#
_entry.id   834c6f0d0049cbcdc78bf81c11687e52
#
_cell.length_a   1.000
_cell.length_b   1.000
_cell.length_c   1.000
_cell.angle_alpha   90.00
_cell.angle_beta   90.00
_cell.angle_gamma   90.00
#
_symmetry.space_group_name_H-M   'P 1'
#
loop_
_entity.id
_entity.type
_entity.pdbx_description
1 polymer ?
#
loop_
_entity_poly.entity_id
_entity_poly.type
_entity_poly.pdbx_seq_one_letter_code
_entity_poly.pdbx_strand_id
1 'polypeptide(L)'
;MRIAIIGTGNVGTALAPAFDRAGHDVAYGVRDPSDPKHADAALAVRSTRDAAGWAEVVVLAVNWGQVDEALADCGDMAGKILLDCTNPLIFGPDGISLALGFDTSGGEIIASKTSAKVVKTLNHVGSPVMQSAHLYAVRPIQFVCGEDEQAKHAVSALLRDIGFEPIDYGGIENARKLEPLAMLWIDQAYKYGMKLTNALTFIGPDQNG
;
A
#
# COMPACT_ATOMS: atom_id res chain seq x y z
N MET A 1 0.09 1.05 -16.82
CA MET A 1 0.84 2.11 -16.11
C MET A 1 2.21 1.59 -15.70
N ARG A 2 3.17 2.49 -15.51
CA ARG A 2 4.48 2.15 -14.94
C ARG A 2 4.42 2.31 -13.43
N ILE A 3 4.69 1.25 -12.70
CA ILE A 3 4.55 1.17 -11.25
C ILE A 3 5.90 0.81 -10.63
N ALA A 4 6.42 1.64 -9.73
CA ALA A 4 7.58 1.32 -8.92
C ALA A 4 7.14 0.84 -7.53
N ILE A 5 7.63 -0.31 -7.11
CA ILE A 5 7.39 -0.83 -5.77
C ILE A 5 8.64 -0.56 -4.92
N ILE A 6 8.53 0.37 -3.97
CA ILE A 6 9.60 0.70 -3.04
C ILE A 6 9.50 -0.18 -1.81
N GLY A 7 10.41 -1.13 -1.72
CA GLY A 7 10.44 -2.17 -0.69
C GLY A 7 10.12 -3.56 -1.22
N THR A 8 10.92 -4.53 -0.80
CA THR A 8 10.82 -5.96 -1.17
C THR A 8 10.44 -6.83 0.03
N GLY A 9 9.68 -6.27 0.98
CA GLY A 9 9.07 -7.01 2.08
C GLY A 9 7.78 -7.71 1.66
N ASN A 10 7.03 -8.24 2.64
CA ASN A 10 5.80 -9.01 2.40
C ASN A 10 4.78 -8.27 1.50
N VAL A 11 4.60 -6.97 1.70
CA VAL A 11 3.65 -6.16 0.91
C VAL A 11 4.16 -5.96 -0.52
N GLY A 12 5.41 -5.53 -0.69
CA GLY A 12 5.97 -5.28 -2.02
C GLY A 12 6.04 -6.53 -2.88
N THR A 13 6.45 -7.67 -2.30
CA THR A 13 6.51 -8.96 -3.02
C THR A 13 5.14 -9.55 -3.31
N ALA A 14 4.09 -9.15 -2.62
CA ALA A 14 2.71 -9.52 -2.93
C ALA A 14 2.09 -8.64 -4.03
N LEU A 15 2.32 -7.33 -3.98
CA LEU A 15 1.71 -6.36 -4.91
C LEU A 15 2.38 -6.36 -6.29
N ALA A 16 3.71 -6.49 -6.36
CA ALA A 16 4.41 -6.43 -7.64
C ALA A 16 3.92 -7.50 -8.64
N PRO A 17 3.84 -8.80 -8.29
CA PRO A 17 3.27 -9.79 -9.21
C PRO A 17 1.78 -9.60 -9.47
N ALA A 18 1.02 -8.98 -8.55
CA ALA A 18 -0.40 -8.72 -8.73
C ALA A 18 -0.62 -7.66 -9.82
N PHE A 19 0.14 -6.56 -9.78
CA PHE A 19 0.09 -5.51 -10.80
C PHE A 19 0.64 -5.99 -12.15
N ASP A 20 1.72 -6.79 -12.17
CA ASP A 20 2.27 -7.38 -13.39
C ASP A 20 1.25 -8.28 -14.10
N ARG A 21 0.58 -9.17 -13.34
CA ARG A 21 -0.53 -10.01 -13.87
C ARG A 21 -1.68 -9.19 -14.45
N ALA A 22 -1.93 -8.01 -13.89
CA ALA A 22 -2.96 -7.08 -14.36
C ALA A 22 -2.53 -6.29 -15.62
N GLY A 23 -1.30 -6.52 -16.13
CA GLY A 23 -0.79 -5.92 -17.37
C GLY A 23 -0.14 -4.54 -17.17
N HIS A 24 0.33 -4.24 -15.97
CA HIS A 24 1.12 -3.03 -15.71
C HIS A 24 2.61 -3.30 -15.84
N ASP A 25 3.39 -2.27 -16.20
CA ASP A 25 4.84 -2.33 -16.20
C ASP A 25 5.35 -2.12 -14.78
N VAL A 26 5.94 -3.14 -14.15
CA VAL A 26 6.33 -3.11 -12.75
C VAL A 26 7.84 -3.23 -12.57
N ALA A 27 8.40 -2.43 -11.69
CA ALA A 27 9.79 -2.55 -11.26
C ALA A 27 9.91 -2.40 -9.74
N TYR A 28 10.82 -3.15 -9.14
CA TYR A 28 11.23 -2.91 -7.76
C TYR A 28 12.20 -1.73 -7.68
N GLY A 29 12.01 -0.86 -6.69
CA GLY A 29 12.97 0.14 -6.27
C GLY A 29 13.66 -0.31 -4.99
N VAL A 30 14.97 -0.52 -5.05
CA VAL A 30 15.79 -1.02 -3.94
C VAL A 30 17.02 -0.14 -3.72
N ARG A 31 17.60 -0.18 -2.53
CA ARG A 31 18.80 0.60 -2.21
C ARG A 31 20.01 0.18 -3.04
N ASP A 32 20.23 -1.12 -3.16
CA ASP A 32 21.31 -1.70 -3.95
C ASP A 32 20.76 -2.72 -4.96
N PRO A 33 20.59 -2.32 -6.24
CA PRO A 33 20.16 -3.24 -7.30
C PRO A 33 21.16 -4.36 -7.60
N SER A 34 22.42 -4.20 -7.21
CA SER A 34 23.47 -5.19 -7.47
C SER A 34 23.56 -6.29 -6.40
N ASP A 35 22.78 -6.15 -5.31
CA ASP A 35 22.73 -7.17 -4.25
C ASP A 35 22.33 -8.54 -4.85
N PRO A 36 23.13 -9.60 -4.62
CA PRO A 36 22.87 -10.93 -5.18
C PRO A 36 21.48 -11.51 -4.89
N LYS A 37 20.81 -11.06 -3.82
CA LYS A 37 19.43 -11.47 -3.51
C LYS A 37 18.41 -11.08 -4.60
N HIS A 38 18.78 -10.17 -5.49
CA HIS A 38 17.93 -9.70 -6.59
C HIS A 38 18.25 -10.36 -7.93
N ALA A 39 19.28 -11.22 -8.00
CA ALA A 39 19.76 -11.82 -9.25
C ALA A 39 18.68 -12.63 -10.00
N ASP A 40 17.81 -13.31 -9.25
CA ASP A 40 16.72 -14.14 -9.80
C ASP A 40 15.35 -13.45 -9.76
N ALA A 41 15.30 -12.12 -9.61
CA ALA A 41 14.04 -11.39 -9.58
C ALA A 41 13.32 -11.51 -10.94
N ALA A 42 12.06 -11.95 -10.92
CA ALA A 42 11.24 -12.09 -12.11
C ALA A 42 10.87 -10.74 -12.76
N LEU A 43 10.92 -9.66 -11.99
CA LEU A 43 10.61 -8.29 -12.41
C LEU A 43 11.88 -7.44 -12.40
N ALA A 44 11.86 -6.34 -13.17
CA ALA A 44 12.97 -5.40 -13.22
C ALA A 44 13.30 -4.84 -11.82
N VAL A 45 14.60 -4.76 -11.51
CA VAL A 45 15.10 -4.16 -10.27
C VAL A 45 15.92 -2.93 -10.63
N ARG A 46 15.64 -1.82 -9.97
CA ARG A 46 16.28 -0.51 -10.19
C ARG A 46 16.70 0.09 -8.84
N SER A 47 17.56 1.09 -8.86
CA SER A 47 17.73 1.93 -7.66
C SER A 47 16.39 2.58 -7.29
N THR A 48 16.17 2.88 -6.00
CA THR A 48 14.96 3.58 -5.53
C THR A 48 14.69 4.84 -6.36
N ARG A 49 15.73 5.65 -6.60
CA ARG A 49 15.65 6.87 -7.41
C ARG A 49 15.26 6.63 -8.86
N ASP A 50 15.91 5.66 -9.52
CA ASP A 50 15.62 5.37 -10.93
C ASP A 50 14.22 4.76 -11.10
N ALA A 51 13.79 3.91 -10.15
CA ALA A 51 12.44 3.34 -10.14
C ALA A 51 11.39 4.45 -9.97
N ALA A 52 11.56 5.31 -8.96
CA ALA A 52 10.66 6.44 -8.72
C ALA A 52 10.64 7.42 -9.90
N GLY A 53 11.80 7.73 -10.49
CA GLY A 53 11.92 8.59 -11.66
C GLY A 53 11.17 8.06 -12.89
N TRP A 54 11.24 6.74 -13.13
CA TRP A 54 10.62 6.05 -14.26
C TRP A 54 9.10 5.89 -14.10
N ALA A 55 8.59 5.71 -12.88
CA ALA A 55 7.21 5.35 -12.61
C ALA A 55 6.24 6.53 -12.73
N GLU A 56 4.98 6.23 -13.02
CA GLU A 56 3.82 7.12 -12.87
C GLU A 56 3.23 7.00 -11.47
N VAL A 57 3.24 5.77 -10.92
CA VAL A 57 2.80 5.45 -9.55
C VAL A 57 3.93 4.81 -8.79
N VAL A 58 4.23 5.36 -7.62
CA VAL A 58 5.22 4.84 -6.68
C VAL A 58 4.46 4.23 -5.50
N VAL A 59 4.62 2.94 -5.28
CA VAL A 59 4.02 2.21 -4.14
C VAL A 59 5.01 2.18 -3.00
N LEU A 60 4.69 2.82 -1.89
CA LEU A 60 5.51 2.84 -0.69
C LEU A 60 5.16 1.64 0.21
N ALA A 61 5.99 0.60 0.15
CA ALA A 61 5.80 -0.68 0.82
C ALA A 61 6.94 -1.01 1.79
N VAL A 62 7.35 -0.03 2.59
CA VAL A 62 8.42 -0.14 3.59
C VAL A 62 7.86 -0.12 5.01
N ASN A 63 8.67 -0.53 5.98
CA ASN A 63 8.32 -0.35 7.39
C ASN A 63 8.34 1.14 7.77
N TRP A 64 7.51 1.53 8.76
CA TRP A 64 7.38 2.92 9.18
C TRP A 64 8.71 3.61 9.49
N GLY A 65 9.63 2.95 10.20
CA GLY A 65 10.94 3.50 10.52
C GLY A 65 11.87 3.73 9.31
N GLN A 66 11.49 3.27 8.12
CA GLN A 66 12.26 3.43 6.87
C GLN A 66 11.63 4.46 5.92
N VAL A 67 10.47 5.03 6.27
CA VAL A 67 9.72 5.94 5.39
C VAL A 67 10.53 7.16 5.01
N ASP A 68 11.17 7.81 5.96
CA ASP A 68 11.94 9.04 5.70
C ASP A 68 13.12 8.80 4.74
N GLU A 69 13.87 7.71 4.96
CA GLU A 69 14.96 7.30 4.07
C GLU A 69 14.42 6.98 2.66
N ALA A 70 13.34 6.20 2.58
CA ALA A 70 12.75 5.82 1.30
C ALA A 70 12.24 7.02 0.49
N LEU A 71 11.61 8.00 1.15
CA LEU A 71 11.16 9.23 0.48
C LEU A 71 12.34 10.07 -0.01
N ALA A 72 13.40 10.21 0.79
CA ALA A 72 14.63 10.92 0.40
C ALA A 72 15.32 10.24 -0.80
N ASP A 73 15.36 8.92 -0.81
CA ASP A 73 15.96 8.13 -1.90
C ASP A 73 15.14 8.23 -3.19
N CYS A 74 13.81 8.33 -3.11
CA CYS A 74 12.96 8.55 -4.29
C CYS A 74 13.27 9.88 -4.98
N GLY A 75 13.69 10.90 -4.24
CA GLY A 75 13.97 12.25 -4.75
C GLY A 75 12.69 13.01 -5.09
N ASP A 76 12.74 13.87 -6.12
CA ASP A 76 11.56 14.63 -6.52
C ASP A 76 10.50 13.75 -7.20
N MET A 77 9.30 13.76 -6.64
CA MET A 77 8.14 13.04 -7.14
C MET A 77 7.01 13.95 -7.62
N ALA A 78 7.30 15.21 -7.96
CA ALA A 78 6.31 16.14 -8.49
C ALA A 78 5.55 15.54 -9.70
N GLY A 79 4.24 15.64 -9.67
CA GLY A 79 3.36 15.11 -10.72
C GLY A 79 3.13 13.59 -10.68
N LYS A 80 3.76 12.86 -9.76
CA LYS A 80 3.56 11.42 -9.57
C LYS A 80 2.53 11.13 -8.49
N ILE A 81 2.03 9.91 -8.49
CA ILE A 81 1.16 9.37 -7.43
C ILE A 81 2.04 8.55 -6.48
N LEU A 82 1.92 8.81 -5.18
CA LEU A 82 2.49 7.97 -4.13
C LEU A 82 1.38 7.17 -3.46
N LEU A 83 1.29 5.87 -3.75
CA LEU A 83 0.39 4.94 -3.10
C LEU A 83 1.03 4.50 -1.78
N ASP A 84 0.48 4.96 -0.66
CA ASP A 84 0.98 4.67 0.69
C ASP A 84 0.28 3.45 1.28
N CYS A 85 1.05 2.34 1.42
CA CYS A 85 0.61 1.09 2.07
C CYS A 85 1.09 0.99 3.52
N THR A 86 1.76 1.99 4.06
CA THR A 86 2.43 1.88 5.36
C THR A 86 1.45 1.97 6.54
N ASN A 87 1.90 1.49 7.68
CA ASN A 87 1.27 1.76 8.97
C ASN A 87 2.34 2.24 9.94
N PRO A 88 2.06 3.27 10.76
CA PRO A 88 2.98 3.75 11.77
C PRO A 88 3.01 2.81 12.99
N LEU A 89 3.60 1.61 12.81
CA LEU A 89 3.64 0.57 13.83
C LEU A 89 4.87 0.69 14.73
N ILE A 90 4.66 0.46 16.02
CA ILE A 90 5.72 0.23 17.03
C ILE A 90 5.63 -1.22 17.49
N PHE A 91 6.79 -1.86 17.58
CA PHE A 91 6.94 -3.21 18.11
C PHE A 91 7.54 -3.11 19.52
N GLY A 92 6.79 -3.50 20.53
CA GLY A 92 7.18 -3.42 21.93
C GLY A 92 6.96 -4.74 22.68
N PRO A 93 7.32 -4.77 23.99
CA PRO A 93 7.14 -5.97 24.82
C PRO A 93 5.68 -6.44 24.90
N ASP A 94 4.74 -5.51 24.85
CA ASP A 94 3.30 -5.78 24.92
C ASP A 94 2.66 -6.07 23.55
N GLY A 95 3.48 -6.17 22.49
CA GLY A 95 3.05 -6.44 21.13
C GLY A 95 3.16 -5.25 20.18
N ILE A 96 2.28 -5.21 19.18
CA ILE A 96 2.25 -4.19 18.14
C ILE A 96 1.26 -3.10 18.54
N SER A 97 1.64 -1.83 18.35
CA SER A 97 0.78 -0.67 18.58
C SER A 97 1.01 0.41 17.51
N LEU A 98 0.14 1.42 17.46
CA LEU A 98 0.37 2.61 16.63
C LEU A 98 1.33 3.58 17.30
N ALA A 99 2.24 4.17 16.50
CA ALA A 99 3.14 5.24 16.93
C ALA A 99 2.43 6.60 17.07
N LEU A 100 1.28 6.76 16.40
CA LEU A 100 0.57 8.02 16.25
C LEU A 100 -0.83 7.95 16.86
N GLY A 101 -1.31 9.07 17.40
CA GLY A 101 -2.66 9.18 17.94
C GLY A 101 -3.71 9.61 16.91
N PHE A 102 -4.89 10.06 17.41
CA PHE A 102 -6.05 10.39 16.57
C PHE A 102 -6.02 11.79 15.92
N ASP A 103 -5.06 12.62 16.31
CA ASP A 103 -4.91 14.01 15.85
C ASP A 103 -3.96 14.15 14.67
N THR A 104 -3.28 13.07 14.27
CA THR A 104 -2.45 12.97 13.05
C THR A 104 -2.37 11.52 12.58
N SER A 105 -1.79 11.31 11.40
CA SER A 105 -1.58 9.99 10.80
C SER A 105 -0.26 9.89 10.05
N GLY A 106 0.19 8.67 9.80
CA GLY A 106 1.32 8.40 8.91
C GLY A 106 1.09 8.94 7.51
N GLY A 107 -0.14 8.80 6.98
CA GLY A 107 -0.50 9.34 5.68
C GLY A 107 -0.32 10.86 5.57
N GLU A 108 -0.75 11.62 6.60
CA GLU A 108 -0.56 13.08 6.65
C GLU A 108 0.93 13.46 6.76
N ILE A 109 1.69 12.73 7.58
CA ILE A 109 3.13 12.97 7.72
C ILE A 109 3.84 12.71 6.39
N ILE A 110 3.52 11.62 5.69
CA ILE A 110 4.08 11.33 4.37
C ILE A 110 3.69 12.43 3.37
N ALA A 111 2.43 12.85 3.34
CA ALA A 111 1.97 13.92 2.45
C ALA A 111 2.71 15.25 2.67
N SER A 112 3.10 15.54 3.91
CA SER A 112 3.87 16.76 4.24
C SER A 112 5.35 16.69 3.80
N LYS A 113 5.88 15.50 3.48
CA LYS A 113 7.30 15.25 3.19
C LYS A 113 7.60 15.01 1.71
N THR A 114 6.60 15.01 0.84
CA THR A 114 6.79 14.72 -0.59
C THR A 114 6.02 15.69 -1.48
N SER A 115 6.52 15.89 -2.71
CA SER A 115 5.82 16.61 -3.78
C SER A 115 4.81 15.74 -4.54
N ALA A 116 4.73 14.43 -4.25
CA ALA A 116 3.79 13.52 -4.88
C ALA A 116 2.35 13.72 -4.38
N LYS A 117 1.39 13.30 -5.20
CA LYS A 117 -0.02 13.17 -4.82
C LYS A 117 -0.19 11.91 -3.99
N VAL A 118 -0.27 12.04 -2.67
CA VAL A 118 -0.36 10.89 -1.76
C VAL A 118 -1.78 10.33 -1.73
N VAL A 119 -1.87 9.01 -1.91
CA VAL A 119 -3.10 8.23 -1.77
C VAL A 119 -2.83 7.06 -0.83
N LYS A 120 -3.48 7.05 0.33
CA LYS A 120 -3.36 5.97 1.31
C LYS A 120 -4.42 4.91 1.08
N THR A 121 -3.97 3.65 0.99
CA THR A 121 -4.80 2.44 0.85
C THR A 121 -3.97 1.18 1.11
N LEU A 122 -4.59 0.00 1.07
CA LEU A 122 -3.95 -1.32 1.25
C LEU A 122 -3.27 -1.53 2.61
N ASN A 123 -3.41 -0.60 3.55
CA ASN A 123 -2.79 -0.68 4.87
C ASN A 123 -3.52 -1.60 5.86
N HIS A 124 -4.79 -1.96 5.59
CA HIS A 124 -5.66 -2.75 6.48
C HIS A 124 -6.01 -4.14 5.92
N VAL A 125 -5.08 -4.75 5.18
CA VAL A 125 -5.23 -6.08 4.58
C VAL A 125 -3.90 -6.83 4.58
N GLY A 126 -3.95 -8.15 4.70
CA GLY A 126 -2.75 -8.99 4.67
C GLY A 126 -2.15 -9.16 3.28
N SER A 127 -0.83 -9.28 3.21
CA SER A 127 -0.12 -9.54 1.95
C SER A 127 -0.61 -10.77 1.18
N PRO A 128 -1.07 -11.88 1.80
CA PRO A 128 -1.66 -12.99 1.05
C PRO A 128 -2.94 -12.59 0.29
N VAL A 129 -3.76 -11.68 0.83
CA VAL A 129 -4.93 -11.16 0.13
C VAL A 129 -4.51 -10.26 -1.02
N MET A 130 -3.50 -9.38 -0.82
CA MET A 130 -2.97 -8.51 -1.90
C MET A 130 -2.52 -9.33 -3.13
N GLN A 131 -1.90 -10.47 -2.88
CA GLN A 131 -1.44 -11.37 -3.95
C GLN A 131 -2.58 -12.04 -4.71
N SER A 132 -3.72 -12.31 -4.04
CA SER A 132 -4.77 -13.21 -4.53
C SER A 132 -6.18 -12.62 -4.46
N ALA A 133 -6.35 -11.31 -4.32
CA ALA A 133 -7.68 -10.67 -4.20
C ALA A 133 -8.62 -11.01 -5.38
N HIS A 134 -8.07 -11.19 -6.58
CA HIS A 134 -8.81 -11.60 -7.78
C HIS A 134 -9.46 -13.00 -7.69
N LEU A 135 -9.08 -13.84 -6.71
CA LEU A 135 -9.64 -15.17 -6.48
C LEU A 135 -10.83 -15.17 -5.50
N TYR A 136 -11.13 -14.05 -4.87
CA TYR A 136 -12.22 -13.97 -3.89
C TYR A 136 -13.57 -13.86 -4.61
N ALA A 137 -14.54 -14.68 -4.19
CA ALA A 137 -15.90 -14.67 -4.75
C ALA A 137 -16.63 -13.34 -4.51
N VAL A 138 -16.36 -12.72 -3.36
CA VAL A 138 -16.78 -11.34 -3.05
C VAL A 138 -15.50 -10.51 -2.93
N ARG A 139 -15.42 -9.45 -3.71
CA ARG A 139 -14.22 -8.61 -3.72
C ARG A 139 -13.94 -8.01 -2.35
N PRO A 140 -12.71 -8.14 -1.82
CA PRO A 140 -12.31 -7.44 -0.62
C PRO A 140 -12.34 -5.93 -0.83
N ILE A 141 -12.86 -5.19 0.14
CA ILE A 141 -12.88 -3.72 0.06
C ILE A 141 -11.53 -3.13 0.43
N GLN A 142 -11.19 -1.98 -0.19
CA GLN A 142 -10.09 -1.12 0.21
C GLN A 142 -10.54 0.33 0.28
N PHE A 143 -10.43 0.93 1.46
CA PHE A 143 -10.64 2.36 1.59
C PHE A 143 -9.48 3.13 0.95
N VAL A 144 -9.82 4.23 0.28
CA VAL A 144 -8.87 5.09 -0.45
C VAL A 144 -9.04 6.50 0.06
N CYS A 145 -8.01 7.14 0.59
CA CYS A 145 -8.04 8.54 0.98
C CYS A 145 -6.83 9.32 0.44
N GLY A 146 -7.05 10.59 0.11
CA GLY A 146 -6.05 11.48 -0.48
C GLY A 146 -6.70 12.77 -0.98
N GLU A 147 -5.90 13.83 -1.16
CA GLU A 147 -6.43 15.16 -1.55
C GLU A 147 -6.74 15.26 -3.05
N ASP A 148 -5.97 14.58 -3.90
CA ASP A 148 -6.09 14.70 -5.36
C ASP A 148 -7.08 13.66 -5.90
N GLU A 149 -8.23 14.13 -6.43
CA GLU A 149 -9.28 13.28 -6.96
C GLU A 149 -8.81 12.41 -8.14
N GLN A 150 -7.95 12.94 -9.01
CA GLN A 150 -7.44 12.20 -10.15
C GLN A 150 -6.50 11.08 -9.71
N ALA A 151 -5.68 11.33 -8.69
CA ALA A 151 -4.82 10.32 -8.09
C ALA A 151 -5.65 9.22 -7.41
N LYS A 152 -6.70 9.57 -6.64
CA LYS A 152 -7.62 8.59 -6.05
C LYS A 152 -8.31 7.74 -7.12
N HIS A 153 -8.79 8.35 -8.21
CA HIS A 153 -9.38 7.63 -9.32
C HIS A 153 -8.39 6.64 -9.97
N ALA A 154 -7.15 7.08 -10.22
CA ALA A 154 -6.11 6.22 -10.81
C ALA A 154 -5.77 5.04 -9.89
N VAL A 155 -5.59 5.29 -8.59
CA VAL A 155 -5.34 4.23 -7.59
C VAL A 155 -6.54 3.29 -7.47
N SER A 156 -7.78 3.82 -7.48
CA SER A 156 -8.98 2.99 -7.46
C SER A 156 -9.09 2.07 -8.68
N ALA A 157 -8.67 2.52 -9.85
CA ALA A 157 -8.58 1.67 -11.05
C ALA A 157 -7.56 0.54 -10.84
N LEU A 158 -6.35 0.86 -10.36
CA LEU A 158 -5.32 -0.14 -10.05
C LEU A 158 -5.79 -1.18 -9.03
N LEU A 159 -6.55 -0.78 -8.01
CA LEU A 159 -7.12 -1.70 -7.02
C LEU A 159 -8.13 -2.67 -7.67
N ARG A 160 -8.99 -2.17 -8.56
CA ARG A 160 -9.94 -3.03 -9.30
C ARG A 160 -9.23 -4.02 -10.21
N ASP A 161 -8.14 -3.60 -10.86
CA ASP A 161 -7.35 -4.45 -11.76
C ASP A 161 -6.75 -5.65 -11.03
N ILE A 162 -6.38 -5.50 -9.74
CA ILE A 162 -5.86 -6.58 -8.92
C ILE A 162 -6.91 -7.31 -8.07
N GLY A 163 -8.21 -6.95 -8.21
CA GLY A 163 -9.34 -7.71 -7.64
C GLY A 163 -9.97 -7.12 -6.38
N PHE A 164 -9.62 -5.91 -5.97
CA PHE A 164 -10.27 -5.22 -4.85
C PHE A 164 -11.49 -4.39 -5.28
N GLU A 165 -12.34 -4.06 -4.31
CA GLU A 165 -13.38 -3.04 -4.43
C GLU A 165 -12.94 -1.78 -3.67
N PRO A 166 -12.51 -0.70 -4.37
CA PRO A 166 -12.10 0.54 -3.74
C PRO A 166 -13.31 1.37 -3.30
N ILE A 167 -13.22 1.92 -2.10
CA ILE A 167 -14.21 2.84 -1.53
C ILE A 167 -13.50 4.16 -1.24
N ASP A 168 -13.92 5.23 -1.93
CA ASP A 168 -13.41 6.57 -1.65
C ASP A 168 -13.79 6.98 -0.22
N TYR A 169 -12.80 7.37 0.55
CA TYR A 169 -12.96 7.79 1.95
C TYR A 169 -12.47 9.23 2.18
N GLY A 170 -12.48 10.05 1.14
CA GLY A 170 -12.20 11.50 1.21
C GLY A 170 -10.73 11.87 1.30
N GLY A 171 -10.42 12.94 2.01
CA GLY A 171 -9.09 13.52 2.14
C GLY A 171 -8.12 12.67 2.96
N ILE A 172 -6.83 13.06 2.91
CA ILE A 172 -5.75 12.30 3.57
C ILE A 172 -5.87 12.27 5.09
N GLU A 173 -6.56 13.22 5.71
CA GLU A 173 -6.85 13.27 7.14
C GLU A 173 -7.63 12.03 7.62
N ASN A 174 -8.35 11.36 6.73
CA ASN A 174 -9.07 10.13 7.04
C ASN A 174 -8.15 8.91 7.24
N ALA A 175 -6.86 9.02 6.90
CA ALA A 175 -5.84 8.05 7.31
C ALA A 175 -5.82 7.83 8.84
N ARG A 176 -6.21 8.86 9.63
CA ARG A 176 -6.41 8.78 11.08
C ARG A 176 -7.41 7.69 11.52
N LYS A 177 -8.25 7.22 10.61
CA LYS A 177 -9.21 6.13 10.86
C LYS A 177 -8.75 4.81 10.22
N LEU A 178 -8.07 4.88 9.08
CA LEU A 178 -7.58 3.68 8.37
C LEU A 178 -6.42 3.00 9.11
N GLU A 179 -5.57 3.76 9.78
CA GLU A 179 -4.46 3.21 10.55
C GLU A 179 -4.93 2.46 11.81
N PRO A 180 -5.87 2.98 12.64
CA PRO A 180 -6.53 2.18 13.68
C PRO A 180 -7.31 0.97 13.14
N LEU A 181 -7.96 1.06 11.98
CA LEU A 181 -8.60 -0.09 11.34
C LEU A 181 -7.57 -1.19 11.00
N ALA A 182 -6.38 -0.79 10.54
CA ALA A 182 -5.30 -1.74 10.32
C ALA A 182 -4.87 -2.44 11.62
N MET A 183 -4.82 -1.72 12.74
CA MET A 183 -4.52 -2.34 14.05
C MET A 183 -5.56 -3.37 14.45
N LEU A 184 -6.86 -3.09 14.22
CA LEU A 184 -7.92 -4.08 14.48
C LEU A 184 -7.67 -5.35 13.66
N TRP A 185 -7.35 -5.21 12.37
CA TRP A 185 -7.05 -6.35 11.49
C TRP A 185 -5.80 -7.10 11.96
N ILE A 186 -4.72 -6.39 12.31
CA ILE A 186 -3.46 -6.97 12.80
C ILE A 186 -3.69 -7.76 14.09
N ASP A 187 -4.40 -7.21 15.05
CA ASP A 187 -4.69 -7.89 16.32
C ASP A 187 -5.53 -9.16 16.09
N GLN A 188 -6.55 -9.09 15.23
CA GLN A 188 -7.34 -10.27 14.86
C GLN A 188 -6.48 -11.37 14.24
N ALA A 189 -5.53 -11.02 13.39
CA ALA A 189 -4.67 -11.98 12.71
C ALA A 189 -3.60 -12.58 13.64
N TYR A 190 -2.92 -11.75 14.42
CA TYR A 190 -1.73 -12.17 15.17
C TYR A 190 -2.02 -12.56 16.63
N LYS A 191 -3.08 -12.01 17.24
CA LYS A 191 -3.45 -12.33 18.65
C LYS A 191 -4.63 -13.27 18.75
N TYR A 192 -5.61 -13.17 17.83
CA TYR A 192 -6.89 -13.88 17.94
C TYR A 192 -7.09 -14.96 16.88
N GLY A 193 -6.05 -15.29 16.10
CA GLY A 193 -6.04 -16.45 15.20
C GLY A 193 -6.85 -16.33 13.93
N MET A 194 -7.26 -15.11 13.53
CA MET A 194 -7.85 -14.87 12.22
C MET A 194 -6.81 -15.20 11.12
N LYS A 195 -7.22 -15.87 10.05
CA LYS A 195 -6.32 -16.19 8.94
C LYS A 195 -5.87 -14.91 8.23
N LEU A 196 -4.59 -14.85 7.87
CA LEU A 196 -4.03 -13.74 7.07
C LEU A 196 -4.68 -13.57 5.68
N THR A 197 -5.42 -14.61 5.23
CA THR A 197 -6.22 -14.59 4.00
C THR A 197 -7.62 -14.02 4.21
N ASN A 198 -8.01 -13.64 5.44
CA ASN A 198 -9.29 -12.99 5.66
C ASN A 198 -9.19 -11.50 5.31
N ALA A 199 -10.25 -10.98 4.69
CA ALA A 199 -10.33 -9.59 4.28
C ALA A 199 -11.68 -8.98 4.68
N LEU A 200 -11.74 -7.66 4.71
CA LEU A 200 -12.97 -6.93 4.96
C LEU A 200 -13.81 -6.87 3.67
N THR A 201 -15.12 -6.98 3.84
CA THR A 201 -16.10 -6.72 2.77
C THR A 201 -17.39 -6.16 3.37
N PHE A 202 -18.18 -5.49 2.55
CA PHE A 202 -19.55 -5.12 2.91
C PHE A 202 -20.55 -6.12 2.31
N ILE A 203 -21.44 -6.63 3.14
CA ILE A 203 -22.52 -7.52 2.71
C ILE A 203 -23.81 -6.79 3.00
N GLY A 204 -24.62 -6.57 1.95
CA GLY A 204 -25.98 -6.05 2.04
C GLY A 204 -27.01 -7.15 1.80
N PRO A 205 -28.30 -6.89 2.06
CA PRO A 205 -29.36 -7.79 1.65
C PRO A 205 -29.35 -7.91 0.12
N ASP A 206 -29.61 -9.12 -0.40
CA ASP A 206 -29.75 -9.34 -1.83
C ASP A 206 -30.83 -8.42 -2.38
N GLN A 207 -30.54 -7.68 -3.43
CA GLN A 207 -31.50 -6.76 -4.09
C GLN A 207 -32.57 -7.49 -4.90
N ASN A 208 -32.66 -8.81 -4.76
CA ASN A 208 -33.65 -9.69 -5.41
C ASN A 208 -34.66 -10.16 -4.38
N GLY A 209 -35.35 -9.24 -3.73
CA GLY A 209 -36.53 -9.45 -2.92
C GLY A 209 -37.71 -8.70 -3.49
#